data_6a9034d8dbfc12cf94b2102081c0e2ea
#
_entry.id   6a9034d8dbfc12cf94b2102081c0e2ea
#
_cell.length_a   1.000
_cell.length_b   1.000
_cell.length_c   1.000
_cell.angle_alpha   90.00
_cell.angle_beta   90.00
_cell.angle_gamma   90.00
#
_symmetry.space_group_name_H-M   'P 1'
#
loop_
_entity.id
_entity.type
_entity.pdbx_description
1 polymer ?
#
loop_
_entity_poly.entity_id
_entity_poly.type
_entity_poly.pdbx_seq_one_letter_code
_entity_poly.pdbx_strand_id
1 'polypeptide(L)'
;MKNNLTEEQITTYRKEGYLIIEDFLDPHELEDWRSKVSEAVQSRTDNPMPSDKDYSEESDAIKGKKEIKGYFQQRMQLWMDNEPFRELMFDPRIGKMAADLEGIDGVRIWQDQALFKLPYAQQTPWHQDNPIWS
;
A
#
# COMPACT_ATOMS: atom_id res chain seq x y z
N MET A 1 -11.27 10.21 8.82
CA MET A 1 -11.13 8.72 8.73
C MET A 1 -12.13 8.04 9.66
N LYS A 2 -12.87 7.07 9.16
CA LYS A 2 -13.70 6.17 9.97
C LYS A 2 -12.80 5.31 10.86
N ASN A 3 -13.14 5.16 12.12
CA ASN A 3 -12.28 4.46 13.09
C ASN A 3 -13.05 3.45 13.96
N ASN A 4 -14.32 3.24 13.67
CA ASN A 4 -15.14 2.28 14.39
C ASN A 4 -15.71 1.26 13.41
N LEU A 5 -15.60 0.00 13.78
CA LEU A 5 -16.18 -1.13 13.06
C LEU A 5 -17.46 -1.59 13.76
N THR A 6 -18.43 -2.04 12.98
CA THR A 6 -19.61 -2.72 13.49
C THR A 6 -19.30 -4.20 13.72
N GLU A 7 -20.07 -4.87 14.56
CA GLU A 7 -19.97 -6.32 14.77
C GLU A 7 -20.20 -7.10 13.46
N GLU A 8 -21.08 -6.61 12.60
CA GLU A 8 -21.33 -7.19 11.29
C GLU A 8 -20.08 -7.11 10.38
N GLN A 9 -19.40 -5.96 10.36
CA GLN A 9 -18.16 -5.79 9.60
C GLN A 9 -17.05 -6.72 10.10
N ILE A 10 -16.87 -6.86 11.41
CA ILE A 10 -15.90 -7.79 12.00
C ILE A 10 -16.25 -9.23 11.64
N THR A 11 -17.53 -9.59 11.73
CA THR A 11 -18.00 -10.93 11.37
C THR A 11 -17.77 -11.22 9.88
N THR A 12 -18.05 -10.25 9.01
CA THR A 12 -17.82 -10.36 7.57
C THR A 12 -16.34 -10.56 7.27
N TYR A 13 -15.45 -9.74 7.88
CA TYR A 13 -14.02 -9.88 7.73
C TYR A 13 -13.53 -11.29 8.11
N ARG A 14 -13.95 -11.79 9.26
CA ARG A 14 -13.55 -13.12 9.74
C ARG A 14 -14.03 -14.26 8.87
N LYS A 15 -15.16 -14.09 8.22
CA LYS A 15 -15.73 -15.09 7.30
C LYS A 15 -15.12 -15.04 5.91
N GLU A 16 -14.99 -13.84 5.34
CA GLU A 16 -14.60 -13.65 3.95
C GLU A 16 -13.10 -13.39 3.75
N GLY A 17 -12.37 -13.03 4.81
CA GLY A 17 -10.95 -12.72 4.78
C GLY A 17 -10.62 -11.29 4.30
N TYR A 18 -11.61 -10.47 4.04
CA TYR A 18 -11.46 -9.06 3.65
C TYR A 18 -12.64 -8.23 4.10
N LEU A 19 -12.44 -6.91 4.14
CA LEU A 19 -13.49 -5.93 4.40
C LEU A 19 -13.30 -4.71 3.50
N ILE A 20 -14.40 -4.24 2.91
CA ILE A 20 -14.46 -2.97 2.19
C ILE A 20 -15.16 -1.95 3.08
N ILE A 21 -14.51 -0.82 3.31
CA ILE A 21 -15.06 0.29 4.09
C ILE A 21 -15.25 1.48 3.16
N GLU A 22 -16.48 1.69 2.73
CA GLU A 22 -16.85 2.83 1.90
C GLU A 22 -16.62 4.14 2.65
N ASP A 23 -16.17 5.18 1.92
CA ASP A 23 -15.88 6.51 2.48
C ASP A 23 -15.00 6.45 3.73
N PHE A 24 -13.95 5.63 3.69
CA PHE A 24 -13.02 5.44 4.80
C PHE A 24 -12.35 6.75 5.23
N LEU A 25 -11.87 7.52 4.26
CA LEU A 25 -11.35 8.88 4.45
C LEU A 25 -12.41 9.89 4.02
N ASP A 26 -12.51 11.01 4.72
CA ASP A 26 -13.21 12.14 4.15
C ASP A 26 -12.40 12.80 3.01
N PRO A 27 -13.02 13.65 2.18
CA PRO A 27 -12.35 14.23 1.02
C PRO A 27 -11.08 15.04 1.35
N HIS A 28 -11.04 15.69 2.51
CA HIS A 28 -9.89 16.48 2.94
C HIS A 28 -8.74 15.56 3.38
N GLU A 29 -9.02 14.56 4.20
CA GLU A 29 -8.04 13.55 4.61
C GLU A 29 -7.50 12.77 3.40
N LEU A 30 -8.36 12.44 2.43
CA LEU A 30 -7.94 11.74 1.21
C LEU A 30 -6.93 12.58 0.40
N GLU A 31 -7.15 13.88 0.26
CA GLU A 31 -6.23 14.76 -0.46
C GLU A 31 -4.91 14.94 0.29
N ASP A 32 -4.96 15.09 1.61
CA ASP A 32 -3.78 15.13 2.47
C ASP A 32 -2.94 13.85 2.32
N TRP A 33 -3.58 12.68 2.37
CA TRP A 33 -2.89 11.41 2.17
C TRP A 33 -2.28 11.27 0.78
N ARG A 34 -3.00 11.69 -0.27
CA ARG A 34 -2.47 11.68 -1.64
C ARG A 34 -1.21 12.53 -1.78
N SER A 35 -1.24 13.74 -1.22
CA SER A 35 -0.08 14.63 -1.23
C SER A 35 1.13 13.99 -0.53
N LYS A 36 0.95 13.56 0.72
CA LYS A 36 2.01 12.95 1.53
C LYS A 36 2.62 11.71 0.87
N VAL A 37 1.79 10.81 0.35
CA VAL A 37 2.26 9.61 -0.34
C VAL A 37 3.00 9.98 -1.62
N SER A 38 2.47 10.91 -2.42
CA SER A 38 3.10 11.34 -3.67
C SER A 38 4.46 11.99 -3.43
N GLU A 39 4.56 12.85 -2.44
CA GLU A 39 5.81 13.50 -2.04
C GLU A 39 6.85 12.50 -1.55
N ALA A 40 6.45 11.54 -0.70
CA ALA A 40 7.34 10.50 -0.20
C ALA A 40 7.88 9.62 -1.34
N VAL A 41 7.03 9.22 -2.27
CA VAL A 41 7.42 8.41 -3.43
C VAL A 41 8.34 9.21 -4.37
N GLN A 42 8.03 10.48 -4.62
CA GLN A 42 8.86 11.35 -5.47
C GLN A 42 10.25 11.55 -4.85
N SER A 43 10.32 11.85 -3.56
CA SER A 43 11.59 11.99 -2.83
C SER A 43 12.47 10.75 -2.96
N ARG A 44 11.87 9.55 -2.86
CA ARG A 44 12.57 8.28 -3.04
C ARG A 44 12.93 7.97 -4.49
N THR A 45 12.21 8.52 -5.45
CA THR A 45 12.56 8.41 -6.86
C THR A 45 13.84 9.20 -7.15
N ASP A 46 13.98 10.36 -6.51
CA ASP A 46 15.15 11.23 -6.66
C ASP A 46 16.35 10.71 -5.84
N ASN A 47 16.11 10.04 -4.72
CA ASN A 47 17.11 9.50 -3.80
C ASN A 47 16.76 8.05 -3.40
N PRO A 48 16.94 7.07 -4.29
CA PRO A 48 16.50 5.70 -4.05
C PRO A 48 17.32 5.01 -2.95
N MET A 49 16.63 4.20 -2.16
CA MET A 49 17.26 3.24 -1.25
C MET A 49 17.54 1.90 -1.93
N PRO A 50 18.46 1.07 -1.38
CA PRO A 50 18.74 -0.26 -1.94
C PRO A 50 17.53 -1.20 -2.02
N SER A 51 16.52 -0.98 -1.19
CA SER A 51 15.26 -1.74 -1.17
C SER A 51 14.26 -1.30 -2.25
N ASP A 52 14.45 -0.10 -2.82
CA ASP A 52 13.56 0.42 -3.85
C ASP A 52 13.82 -0.26 -5.19
N LYS A 53 12.76 -0.47 -5.94
CA LYS A 53 12.83 -1.14 -7.24
C LYS A 53 11.97 -0.43 -8.25
N ASP A 54 12.52 -0.31 -9.44
CA ASP A 54 11.85 0.16 -10.63
C ASP A 54 11.87 -0.97 -11.66
N TYR A 55 10.71 -1.52 -11.94
CA TYR A 55 10.57 -2.58 -12.92
C TYR A 55 10.12 -1.97 -14.24
N SER A 56 11.07 -1.77 -15.14
CA SER A 56 10.80 -1.51 -16.55
C SER A 56 11.13 -2.78 -17.31
N GLU A 57 10.16 -3.66 -17.54
CA GLU A 57 10.40 -4.78 -18.43
C GLU A 57 10.01 -4.42 -19.86
N GLU A 58 10.95 -4.59 -20.77
CA GLU A 58 10.63 -4.94 -22.13
C GLU A 58 9.99 -6.32 -22.08
N SER A 59 8.66 -6.39 -22.11
CA SER A 59 8.02 -7.69 -22.16
C SER A 59 8.40 -8.33 -23.49
N ASP A 60 9.11 -9.43 -23.43
CA ASP A 60 9.44 -10.28 -24.60
C ASP A 60 8.19 -10.76 -25.37
N ALA A 61 7.02 -10.59 -24.80
CA ALA A 61 5.75 -10.97 -25.40
C ALA A 61 5.28 -10.03 -26.52
N ILE A 62 5.94 -8.89 -26.74
CA ILE A 62 5.59 -7.94 -27.80
C ILE A 62 6.79 -7.66 -28.71
N LYS A 63 7.50 -8.69 -29.09
CA LYS A 63 8.49 -8.61 -30.19
C LYS A 63 7.77 -8.25 -31.49
N GLY A 64 7.75 -6.98 -31.83
CA GLY A 64 7.19 -6.47 -33.08
C GLY A 64 6.29 -5.25 -32.99
N LYS A 65 5.92 -4.76 -31.80
CA LYS A 65 5.23 -3.49 -31.64
C LYS A 65 6.07 -2.55 -30.78
N LYS A 66 6.40 -1.40 -31.31
CA LYS A 66 7.09 -0.33 -30.62
C LYS A 66 6.42 -0.03 -29.29
N GLU A 67 7.14 -0.32 -28.22
CA GLU A 67 7.13 0.32 -26.92
C GLU A 67 5.77 0.57 -26.22
N ILE A 68 5.36 -0.40 -25.41
CA ILE A 68 4.64 -0.05 -24.18
C ILE A 68 5.51 -0.56 -23.05
N LYS A 69 6.35 0.29 -22.49
CA LYS A 69 7.08 0.02 -21.26
C LYS A 69 6.10 0.13 -20.10
N GLY A 70 5.61 -1.00 -19.65
CA GLY A 70 4.87 -1.06 -18.40
C GLY A 70 5.83 -0.72 -17.27
N TYR A 71 5.60 0.39 -16.58
CA TYR A 71 6.42 0.82 -15.45
C TYR A 71 5.73 0.43 -14.15
N PHE A 72 6.47 -0.24 -13.29
CA PHE A 72 6.06 -0.57 -11.94
C PHE A 72 7.11 -0.07 -10.97
N GLN A 73 6.68 0.77 -10.06
CA GLN A 73 7.53 1.43 -9.08
C GLN A 73 7.21 0.90 -7.70
N GLN A 74 8.22 0.40 -7.01
CA GLN A 74 8.13 -0.08 -5.64
C GLN A 74 9.01 0.77 -4.74
N ARG A 75 8.43 1.35 -3.69
CA ARG A 75 9.13 2.06 -2.63
C ARG A 75 8.80 1.42 -1.29
N MET A 76 9.81 1.05 -0.55
CA MET A 76 9.66 0.35 0.72
C MET A 76 10.13 1.21 1.88
N GLN A 77 9.50 1.03 3.04
CA GLN A 77 9.91 1.68 4.29
C GLN A 77 10.00 3.21 4.17
N LEU A 78 9.02 3.83 3.51
CA LEU A 78 8.94 5.28 3.35
C LEU A 78 8.83 6.02 4.70
N TRP A 79 8.24 5.37 5.71
CA TRP A 79 8.12 5.89 7.06
C TRP A 79 9.47 6.19 7.74
N MET A 80 10.57 5.62 7.26
CA MET A 80 11.88 5.75 7.90
C MET A 80 12.52 7.12 7.64
N ASP A 81 12.26 7.72 6.50
CA ASP A 81 12.90 8.96 6.05
C ASP A 81 11.93 10.06 5.62
N ASN A 82 10.62 9.80 5.74
CA ASN A 82 9.58 10.79 5.42
C ASN A 82 8.62 10.94 6.60
N GLU A 83 8.77 12.03 7.35
CA GLU A 83 7.95 12.25 8.56
C GLU A 83 6.46 12.42 8.26
N PRO A 84 6.01 13.17 7.24
CA PRO A 84 4.60 13.23 6.89
C PRO A 84 3.99 11.87 6.53
N PHE A 85 4.74 11.02 5.85
CA PHE A 85 4.31 9.65 5.56
C PHE A 85 4.30 8.78 6.83
N ARG A 86 5.27 8.98 7.72
CA ARG A 86 5.33 8.30 9.01
C ARG A 86 4.08 8.57 9.84
N GLU A 87 3.62 9.81 9.90
CA GLU A 87 2.39 10.18 10.60
C GLU A 87 1.17 9.40 10.08
N LEU A 88 1.07 9.20 8.75
CA LEU A 88 0.01 8.38 8.16
C LEU A 88 0.12 6.92 8.59
N MET A 89 1.31 6.34 8.51
CA MET A 89 1.52 4.92 8.78
C MET A 89 1.30 4.59 10.26
N PHE A 90 1.60 5.52 11.16
CA PHE A 90 1.41 5.34 12.60
C PHE A 90 0.12 5.96 13.13
N ASP A 91 -0.83 6.29 12.24
CA ASP A 91 -2.14 6.77 12.67
C ASP A 91 -2.83 5.73 13.56
N PRO A 92 -3.11 6.06 14.85
CA PRO A 92 -3.67 5.09 15.79
C PRO A 92 -5.03 4.55 15.39
N ARG A 93 -5.75 5.27 14.51
CA ARG A 93 -7.05 4.83 13.99
C ARG A 93 -6.91 3.58 13.11
N ILE A 94 -5.84 3.51 12.30
CA ILE A 94 -5.54 2.34 11.46
C ILE A 94 -5.17 1.15 12.35
N GLY A 95 -4.26 1.37 13.29
CA GLY A 95 -3.82 0.33 14.22
C GLY A 95 -4.97 -0.24 15.05
N LYS A 96 -5.87 0.64 15.54
CA LYS A 96 -7.07 0.22 16.26
C LYS A 96 -7.98 -0.65 15.40
N MET A 97 -8.28 -0.22 14.17
CA MET A 97 -9.13 -1.01 13.28
C MET A 97 -8.55 -2.38 12.96
N ALA A 98 -7.26 -2.45 12.68
CA ALA A 98 -6.60 -3.73 12.42
C ALA A 98 -6.67 -4.65 13.66
N ALA A 99 -6.45 -4.12 14.86
CA ALA A 99 -6.57 -4.87 16.10
C ALA A 99 -8.02 -5.34 16.37
N ASP A 100 -9.02 -4.49 16.13
CA ASP A 100 -10.43 -4.84 16.29
C ASP A 100 -10.85 -5.98 15.33
N LEU A 101 -10.38 -5.96 14.07
CA LEU A 101 -10.66 -7.00 13.08
C LEU A 101 -10.10 -8.36 13.52
N GLU A 102 -8.87 -8.38 14.00
CA GLU A 102 -8.20 -9.59 14.49
C GLU A 102 -8.64 -10.02 15.89
N GLY A 103 -9.24 -9.11 16.66
CA GLY A 103 -9.65 -9.37 18.05
C GLY A 103 -8.46 -9.49 19.01
N ILE A 104 -7.45 -8.65 18.82
CA ILE A 104 -6.23 -8.58 19.62
C ILE A 104 -6.01 -7.17 20.17
N ASP A 105 -5.14 -7.03 21.17
CA ASP A 105 -4.92 -5.76 21.85
C ASP A 105 -4.12 -4.72 21.05
N GLY A 106 -3.41 -5.15 20.01
CA GLY A 106 -2.61 -4.25 19.18
C GLY A 106 -1.91 -4.96 18.04
N VAL A 107 -1.45 -4.17 17.07
CA VAL A 107 -0.71 -4.62 15.90
C VAL A 107 0.65 -3.92 15.83
N ARG A 108 1.60 -4.54 15.14
CA ARG A 108 2.87 -3.92 14.78
C ARG A 108 2.94 -3.76 13.27
N ILE A 109 3.42 -2.62 12.84
CA ILE A 109 3.77 -2.42 11.44
C ILE A 109 5.08 -3.19 11.19
N TRP A 110 5.05 -4.10 10.24
CA TRP A 110 6.23 -4.81 9.77
C TRP A 110 7.00 -3.96 8.77
N GLN A 111 6.29 -3.48 7.77
CA GLN A 111 6.81 -2.58 6.74
C GLN A 111 5.67 -1.86 6.04
N ASP A 112 5.99 -0.76 5.41
CA ASP A 112 5.14 -0.12 4.42
C ASP A 112 5.70 -0.33 3.03
N GLN A 113 4.81 -0.27 2.06
CA GLN A 113 5.15 -0.46 0.66
C GLN A 113 4.22 0.36 -0.23
N ALA A 114 4.79 1.28 -0.99
CA ALA A 114 4.07 2.00 -2.03
C ALA A 114 4.33 1.32 -3.38
N LEU A 115 3.26 0.90 -4.05
CA LEU A 115 3.29 0.22 -5.33
C LEU A 115 2.54 1.05 -6.37
N PHE A 116 3.26 1.61 -7.33
CA PHE A 116 2.69 2.41 -8.40
C PHE A 116 2.80 1.68 -9.73
N LYS A 117 1.65 1.35 -10.31
CA LYS A 117 1.55 0.74 -11.64
C LYS A 117 1.03 1.76 -12.63
N LEU A 118 1.80 2.01 -13.65
CA LEU A 118 1.33 2.77 -14.82
C LEU A 118 0.44 1.89 -15.71
N PRO A 119 -0.37 2.49 -16.59
CA PRO A 119 -1.12 1.74 -17.58
C PRO A 119 -0.23 0.76 -18.33
N TYR A 120 -0.73 -0.45 -18.53
CA TYR A 120 -0.04 -1.56 -19.22
C TYR A 120 1.15 -2.17 -18.46
N ALA A 121 1.38 -1.82 -17.19
CA ALA A 121 2.33 -2.53 -16.36
C ALA A 121 1.94 -4.00 -16.16
N GLN A 122 2.94 -4.83 -15.89
CA GLN A 122 2.74 -6.28 -15.69
C GLN A 122 1.69 -6.59 -14.61
N GLN A 123 1.01 -7.69 -14.79
CA GLN A 123 0.10 -8.22 -13.77
C GLN A 123 0.89 -8.67 -12.54
N THR A 124 0.34 -8.38 -11.36
CA THR A 124 0.80 -9.06 -10.15
C THR A 124 0.23 -10.47 -10.17
N PRO A 125 1.08 -11.52 -10.16
CA PRO A 125 0.58 -12.89 -10.12
C PRO A 125 -0.15 -13.16 -8.80
N TRP A 126 -1.07 -14.10 -8.84
CA TRP A 126 -1.69 -14.60 -7.62
C TRP A 126 -0.64 -15.18 -6.68
N HIS A 127 -0.63 -14.76 -5.43
CA HIS A 127 0.34 -15.21 -4.44
C HIS A 127 -0.27 -15.19 -3.03
N GLN A 128 0.45 -15.79 -2.11
CA GLN A 128 0.24 -15.66 -0.67
C GLN A 128 1.50 -15.00 -0.08
N ASP A 129 1.32 -14.07 0.84
CA ASP A 129 2.43 -13.34 1.46
C ASP A 129 3.18 -14.19 2.49
N ASN A 130 2.47 -15.09 3.17
CA ASN A 130 3.02 -15.87 4.27
C ASN A 130 4.33 -16.63 3.97
N PRO A 131 4.54 -17.27 2.80
CA PRO A 131 5.81 -17.90 2.47
C PRO A 131 6.97 -16.94 2.24
N ILE A 132 6.68 -15.67 2.02
CA ILE A 132 7.66 -14.64 1.66
C ILE A 132 8.06 -13.82 2.88
N TRP A 133 7.12 -13.61 3.81
CA TRP A 133 7.26 -12.70 4.93
C TRP A 133 7.33 -13.38 6.31
N SER A 134 7.50 -14.70 6.33
CA SER A 134 7.63 -15.49 7.58
C SER A 134 9.00 -15.37 8.23
#